data_181d33d46f183f087d786d1acd8cd0c2
#
_entry.id   181d33d46f183f087d786d1acd8cd0c2
#
_cell.length_a   1.000
_cell.length_b   1.000
_cell.length_c   1.000
_cell.angle_alpha   90.00
_cell.angle_beta   90.00
_cell.angle_gamma   90.00
#
_symmetry.space_group_name_H-M   'P 1'
#
loop_
_entity.id
_entity.type
_entity.pdbx_description
1 polymer ?
#
loop_
_entity_poly.entity_id
_entity_poly.type
_entity_poly.pdbx_seq_one_letter_code
_entity_poly.pdbx_strand_id
1 'polypeptide(L)'
;MFQRARSSRLPLKLSRQGRRYSSHYARTPEPAPPEIAHLIATYAQHLPRPLTLGTLLATGRPLTAESVQTSVSYAQAEIPRRLATRIRSLEGLPFIVGTNPYIARTLNGFRKSFLWSATYPAVKNLEENAAFATQLETLVQDHANDIPTMAKG
;
A
#
# COMPACT_ATOMS: atom_id res chain seq x y z
N MET A 1 -1.36 28.80 81.31
CA MET A 1 -2.46 28.13 80.69
C MET A 1 -2.22 28.26 79.14
N PHE A 2 -1.49 27.31 78.56
CA PHE A 2 -1.08 27.36 77.13
C PHE A 2 -1.95 26.41 76.31
N GLN A 3 -2.75 26.97 75.39
CA GLN A 3 -3.60 26.22 74.48
C GLN A 3 -2.80 25.89 73.21
N ARG A 4 -2.57 24.58 72.93
CA ARG A 4 -1.93 24.09 71.74
C ARG A 4 -2.93 24.10 70.61
N ALA A 5 -2.65 24.88 69.56
CA ALA A 5 -3.35 24.86 68.33
C ALA A 5 -3.01 23.51 67.51
N ARG A 6 -4.02 22.71 67.24
CA ARG A 6 -3.90 21.53 66.40
C ARG A 6 -3.93 21.93 64.89
N SER A 7 -2.77 21.79 64.26
CA SER A 7 -2.66 21.91 62.81
C SER A 7 -3.28 20.69 62.12
N SER A 8 -4.41 20.86 61.50
CA SER A 8 -5.05 19.86 60.66
C SER A 8 -4.42 19.88 59.26
N ARG A 9 -3.52 18.91 58.98
CA ARG A 9 -2.99 18.68 57.63
C ARG A 9 -4.03 17.91 56.82
N LEU A 10 -4.61 18.54 55.81
CA LEU A 10 -5.44 17.92 54.83
C LEU A 10 -4.53 17.03 53.89
N PRO A 11 -4.93 15.79 53.58
CA PRO A 11 -4.18 14.96 52.64
C PRO A 11 -4.42 15.46 51.23
N LEU A 12 -3.35 15.90 50.55
CA LEU A 12 -3.33 16.14 49.11
C LEU A 12 -3.57 14.82 48.39
N LYS A 13 -4.79 14.63 47.89
CA LYS A 13 -5.09 13.57 46.91
C LYS A 13 -4.38 13.91 45.59
N LEU A 14 -3.19 13.34 45.36
CA LEU A 14 -2.59 13.29 44.04
C LEU A 14 -3.47 12.37 43.17
N SER A 15 -4.30 12.97 42.37
CA SER A 15 -4.97 12.32 41.26
C SER A 15 -3.89 11.95 40.25
N ARG A 16 -3.45 10.69 40.27
CA ARG A 16 -2.69 10.09 39.18
C ARG A 16 -3.65 9.95 37.96
N GLN A 17 -3.80 11.01 37.20
CA GLN A 17 -4.30 10.90 35.84
C GLN A 17 -3.23 10.16 35.03
N GLY A 18 -3.33 8.85 35.01
CA GLY A 18 -2.60 8.01 34.10
C GLY A 18 -2.97 8.43 32.69
N ARG A 19 -2.09 9.15 31.98
CA ARG A 19 -2.16 9.29 30.54
C ARG A 19 -2.20 7.87 29.97
N ARG A 20 -3.38 7.42 29.58
CA ARG A 20 -3.52 6.23 28.73
C ARG A 20 -2.86 6.60 27.42
N TYR A 21 -1.61 6.20 27.24
CA TYR A 21 -1.00 6.13 25.93
C TYR A 21 -1.83 5.11 25.16
N SER A 22 -2.76 5.59 24.35
CA SER A 22 -3.42 4.78 23.34
C SER A 22 -2.32 4.38 22.36
N SER A 23 -1.82 3.16 22.52
CA SER A 23 -0.88 2.57 21.59
C SER A 23 -1.59 2.39 20.25
N HIS A 24 -1.39 3.32 19.32
CA HIS A 24 -1.87 3.20 17.95
C HIS A 24 -1.23 2.01 17.19
N TYR A 25 -0.27 1.35 17.82
CA TYR A 25 0.50 0.21 17.28
C TYR A 25 -0.15 -1.17 17.53
N ALA A 26 -1.32 -1.21 18.17
CA ALA A 26 -1.93 -2.47 18.60
C ALA A 26 -2.93 -3.08 17.59
N ARG A 27 -3.05 -2.54 16.38
CA ARG A 27 -3.93 -3.12 15.37
C ARG A 27 -3.10 -3.92 14.37
N THR A 28 -3.34 -5.22 14.31
CA THR A 28 -2.93 -6.04 13.16
C THR A 28 -3.36 -5.34 11.87
N PRO A 29 -2.54 -5.35 10.82
CA PRO A 29 -2.98 -4.88 9.51
C PRO A 29 -4.31 -5.56 9.18
N GLU A 30 -5.29 -4.79 8.79
CA GLU A 30 -6.60 -5.35 8.41
C GLU A 30 -6.39 -6.36 7.29
N PRO A 31 -6.80 -7.62 7.47
CA PRO A 31 -6.63 -8.62 6.43
C PRO A 31 -7.39 -8.20 5.18
N ALA A 32 -6.84 -8.50 4.01
CA ALA A 32 -7.56 -8.27 2.76
C ALA A 32 -8.88 -9.07 2.78
N PRO A 33 -9.97 -8.55 2.20
CA PRO A 33 -11.17 -9.34 1.96
C PRO A 33 -10.80 -10.68 1.28
N PRO A 34 -11.47 -11.80 1.64
CA PRO A 34 -11.05 -13.13 1.20
C PRO A 34 -10.97 -13.28 -0.32
N GLU A 35 -11.85 -12.62 -1.06
CA GLU A 35 -11.84 -12.60 -2.53
C GLU A 35 -10.58 -11.94 -3.08
N ILE A 36 -10.19 -10.80 -2.52
CA ILE A 36 -8.97 -10.09 -2.92
C ILE A 36 -7.74 -10.89 -2.50
N ALA A 37 -7.74 -11.49 -1.31
CA ALA A 37 -6.64 -12.33 -0.85
C ALA A 37 -6.39 -13.54 -1.76
N HIS A 38 -7.47 -14.20 -2.21
CA HIS A 38 -7.37 -15.29 -3.16
C HIS A 38 -6.80 -14.83 -4.51
N LEU A 39 -7.27 -13.69 -5.02
CA LEU A 39 -6.79 -13.12 -6.27
C LEU A 39 -5.30 -12.75 -6.19
N ILE A 40 -4.87 -12.10 -5.09
CA ILE A 40 -3.46 -11.79 -4.83
C ILE A 40 -2.63 -13.08 -4.80
N ALA A 41 -3.10 -14.12 -4.11
CA ALA A 41 -2.39 -15.40 -4.04
C ALA A 41 -2.21 -16.03 -5.42
N THR A 42 -3.22 -15.98 -6.28
CA THR A 42 -3.18 -16.50 -7.65
C THR A 42 -2.15 -15.74 -8.50
N TYR A 43 -2.18 -14.39 -8.48
CA TYR A 43 -1.24 -13.59 -9.25
C TYR A 43 0.20 -13.70 -8.74
N ALA A 44 0.40 -13.84 -7.43
CA ALA A 44 1.73 -13.98 -6.82
C ALA A 44 2.41 -15.33 -7.12
N GLN A 45 1.69 -16.34 -7.62
CA GLN A 45 2.30 -17.59 -8.08
C GLN A 45 3.12 -17.41 -9.37
N HIS A 46 2.82 -16.36 -10.13
CA HIS A 46 3.52 -16.05 -11.35
C HIS A 46 4.66 -15.06 -11.10
N LEU A 47 5.89 -15.48 -11.27
CA LEU A 47 7.04 -14.59 -11.15
C LEU A 47 6.96 -13.47 -12.20
N PRO A 48 7.24 -12.22 -11.79
CA PRO A 48 7.34 -11.11 -12.73
C PRO A 48 8.41 -11.38 -13.79
N ARG A 49 8.12 -11.07 -15.04
CA ARG A 49 9.10 -11.23 -16.13
C ARG A 49 10.23 -10.21 -15.96
N PRO A 50 11.50 -10.61 -16.12
CA PRO A 50 12.62 -9.67 -16.12
C PRO A 50 12.43 -8.61 -17.21
N LEU A 51 12.65 -7.35 -16.86
CA LEU A 51 12.60 -6.24 -17.78
C LEU A 51 14.00 -5.67 -17.95
N THR A 52 14.54 -5.75 -19.15
CA THR A 52 15.85 -5.18 -19.47
C THR A 52 15.70 -3.80 -20.12
N LEU A 53 16.74 -2.98 -20.05
CA LEU A 53 16.76 -1.70 -20.76
C LEU A 53 16.60 -1.88 -22.26
N GLY A 54 17.23 -2.94 -22.84
CA GLY A 54 17.07 -3.27 -24.25
C GLY A 54 15.61 -3.57 -24.62
N THR A 55 14.88 -4.32 -23.78
CA THR A 55 13.46 -4.58 -23.98
C THR A 55 12.64 -3.28 -23.96
N LEU A 56 12.91 -2.39 -23.00
CA LEU A 56 12.23 -1.08 -22.90
C LEU A 56 12.48 -0.22 -24.14
N LEU A 57 13.71 -0.13 -24.60
CA LEU A 57 14.09 0.65 -25.78
C LEU A 57 13.45 0.07 -27.06
N ALA A 58 13.42 -1.25 -27.19
CA ALA A 58 12.81 -1.93 -28.35
C ALA A 58 11.27 -1.76 -28.39
N THR A 59 10.61 -1.68 -27.25
CA THR A 59 9.15 -1.55 -27.18
C THR A 59 8.67 -0.14 -27.56
N GLY A 60 9.52 0.88 -27.43
CA GLY A 60 9.15 2.29 -27.65
C GLY A 60 9.45 2.82 -29.06
N ARG A 61 10.09 2.05 -29.96
CA ARG A 61 10.53 2.54 -31.30
C ARG A 61 10.50 1.46 -32.36
N PRO A 62 9.82 1.70 -33.51
CA PRO A 62 8.99 2.86 -33.83
C PRO A 62 7.65 2.82 -33.07
N LEU A 63 7.09 3.99 -32.78
CA LEU A 63 5.78 4.12 -32.14
C LEU A 63 4.68 3.87 -33.18
N THR A 64 4.17 2.66 -33.20
CA THR A 64 3.08 2.19 -34.07
C THR A 64 1.88 1.78 -33.21
N ALA A 65 0.68 1.69 -33.80
CA ALA A 65 -0.50 1.18 -33.12
C ALA A 65 -0.26 -0.24 -32.56
N GLU A 66 0.45 -1.07 -33.28
CA GLU A 66 0.80 -2.44 -32.88
C GLU A 66 1.77 -2.45 -31.68
N SER A 67 2.82 -1.60 -31.72
CA SER A 67 3.77 -1.52 -30.62
C SER A 67 3.12 -0.97 -29.34
N VAL A 68 2.17 -0.03 -29.46
CA VAL A 68 1.36 0.47 -28.33
C VAL A 68 0.50 -0.66 -27.77
N GLN A 69 -0.22 -1.40 -28.63
CA GLN A 69 -1.07 -2.50 -28.19
C GLN A 69 -0.28 -3.61 -27.48
N THR A 70 0.90 -3.93 -28.00
CA THR A 70 1.82 -4.91 -27.38
C THR A 70 2.29 -4.42 -25.99
N SER A 71 2.63 -3.14 -25.89
CA SER A 71 3.06 -2.52 -24.62
C SER A 71 1.96 -2.54 -23.57
N VAL A 72 0.72 -2.23 -23.96
CA VAL A 72 -0.44 -2.25 -23.07
C VAL A 72 -0.75 -3.65 -22.59
N SER A 73 -0.77 -4.63 -23.51
CA SER A 73 -0.99 -6.02 -23.16
C SER A 73 0.07 -6.54 -22.18
N TYR A 74 1.33 -6.14 -22.39
CA TYR A 74 2.40 -6.42 -21.45
C TYR A 74 2.14 -5.76 -20.08
N ALA A 75 1.78 -4.47 -20.04
CA ALA A 75 1.52 -3.75 -18.81
C ALA A 75 0.36 -4.36 -18.03
N GLN A 76 -0.75 -4.68 -18.70
CA GLN A 76 -1.91 -5.33 -18.07
C GLN A 76 -1.58 -6.71 -17.49
N ALA A 77 -0.66 -7.45 -18.09
CA ALA A 77 -0.22 -8.73 -17.54
C ALA A 77 0.76 -8.61 -16.38
N GLU A 78 1.67 -7.64 -16.44
CA GLU A 78 2.79 -7.54 -15.48
C GLU A 78 2.50 -6.68 -14.25
N ILE A 79 1.73 -5.60 -14.37
CA ILE A 79 1.44 -4.72 -13.25
C ILE A 79 0.77 -5.48 -12.09
N PRO A 80 -0.32 -6.23 -12.29
CA PRO A 80 -0.95 -6.96 -11.20
C PRO A 80 -0.04 -8.04 -10.59
N ARG A 81 0.81 -8.72 -11.36
CA ARG A 81 1.79 -9.69 -10.83
C ARG A 81 2.80 -9.03 -9.90
N ARG A 82 3.34 -7.88 -10.33
CA ARG A 82 4.31 -7.12 -9.52
C ARG A 82 3.70 -6.57 -8.25
N LEU A 83 2.48 -6.05 -8.33
CA LEU A 83 1.73 -5.58 -7.17
C LEU A 83 1.42 -6.73 -6.21
N ALA A 84 0.93 -7.87 -6.69
CA ALA A 84 0.66 -9.04 -5.87
C ALA A 84 1.92 -9.52 -5.12
N THR A 85 3.07 -9.57 -5.80
CA THR A 85 4.35 -9.92 -5.17
C THR A 85 4.74 -8.92 -4.08
N ARG A 86 4.56 -7.61 -4.32
CA ARG A 86 4.85 -6.58 -3.32
C ARG A 86 3.90 -6.61 -2.13
N ILE A 87 2.61 -6.82 -2.37
CA ILE A 87 1.61 -7.00 -1.31
C ILE A 87 2.03 -8.17 -0.41
N ARG A 88 2.35 -9.32 -0.99
CA ARG A 88 2.80 -10.50 -0.21
C ARG A 88 4.07 -10.21 0.59
N SER A 89 5.02 -9.46 0.03
CA SER A 89 6.22 -9.06 0.75
C SER A 89 5.90 -8.16 1.95
N LEU A 90 4.99 -7.22 1.81
CA LEU A 90 4.57 -6.32 2.90
C LEU A 90 3.73 -7.05 3.96
N GLU A 91 2.87 -7.97 3.56
CA GLU A 91 2.08 -8.82 4.48
C GLU A 91 2.97 -9.80 5.27
N GLY A 92 4.10 -10.20 4.71
CA GLY A 92 5.09 -11.06 5.35
C GLY A 92 6.05 -10.35 6.31
N LEU A 93 5.93 -9.03 6.50
CA LEU A 93 6.76 -8.30 7.45
C LEU A 93 6.46 -8.70 8.90
N PRO A 94 7.46 -8.63 9.80
CA PRO A 94 7.25 -8.86 11.23
C PRO A 94 6.12 -7.99 11.78
N PHE A 95 5.37 -8.52 12.75
CA PHE A 95 4.19 -7.87 13.32
C PHE A 95 4.41 -6.40 13.68
N ILE A 96 5.52 -6.07 14.36
CA ILE A 96 5.84 -4.69 14.78
C ILE A 96 5.93 -3.74 13.57
N VAL A 97 6.49 -4.20 12.45
CA VAL A 97 6.62 -3.42 11.23
C VAL A 97 5.30 -3.36 10.48
N GLY A 98 4.59 -4.48 10.37
CA GLY A 98 3.32 -4.60 9.67
C GLY A 98 2.18 -3.78 10.30
N THR A 99 2.25 -3.49 11.61
CA THR A 99 1.27 -2.65 12.31
C THR A 99 1.56 -1.15 12.23
N ASN A 100 2.69 -0.78 11.62
CA ASN A 100 3.03 0.62 11.42
C ASN A 100 2.00 1.29 10.49
N PRO A 101 1.39 2.43 10.89
CA PRO A 101 0.33 3.09 10.12
C PRO A 101 0.78 3.56 8.73
N TYR A 102 2.06 3.89 8.56
CA TYR A 102 2.62 4.30 7.27
C TYR A 102 2.73 3.11 6.31
N ILE A 103 3.19 1.97 6.81
CA ILE A 103 3.25 0.72 6.04
C ILE A 103 1.84 0.21 5.70
N ALA A 104 0.92 0.24 6.66
CA ALA A 104 -0.48 -0.14 6.43
C ALA A 104 -1.15 0.74 5.36
N ARG A 105 -0.87 2.04 5.35
CA ARG A 105 -1.37 2.96 4.31
C ARG A 105 -0.87 2.57 2.92
N THR A 106 0.44 2.34 2.76
CA THR A 106 1.03 1.93 1.50
C THR A 106 0.51 0.56 1.05
N LEU A 107 0.38 -0.40 1.97
CA LEU A 107 -0.21 -1.70 1.68
C LEU A 107 -1.64 -1.59 1.15
N ASN A 108 -2.47 -0.75 1.76
CA ASN A 108 -3.84 -0.52 1.30
C ASN A 108 -3.88 0.17 -0.08
N GLY A 109 -2.96 1.10 -0.35
CA GLY A 109 -2.76 1.69 -1.68
C GLY A 109 -2.45 0.62 -2.73
N PHE A 110 -1.50 -0.26 -2.45
CA PHE A 110 -1.14 -1.37 -3.34
C PHE A 110 -2.28 -2.36 -3.57
N ARG A 111 -3.08 -2.68 -2.54
CA ARG A 111 -4.26 -3.54 -2.68
C ARG A 111 -5.31 -2.91 -3.61
N LYS A 112 -5.56 -1.60 -3.48
CA LYS A 112 -6.48 -0.85 -4.34
C LYS A 112 -6.00 -0.88 -5.80
N SER A 113 -4.73 -0.56 -6.04
CA SER A 113 -4.15 -0.54 -7.38
C SER A 113 -4.06 -1.94 -8.00
N PHE A 114 -3.81 -2.96 -7.17
CA PHE A 114 -3.84 -4.36 -7.59
C PHE A 114 -5.25 -4.75 -8.07
N LEU A 115 -6.27 -4.48 -7.26
CA LEU A 115 -7.64 -4.84 -7.62
C LEU A 115 -8.06 -4.18 -8.92
N TRP A 116 -7.79 -2.89 -9.08
CA TRP A 116 -8.06 -2.17 -10.33
C TRP A 116 -7.33 -2.83 -11.52
N SER A 117 -6.01 -3.04 -11.41
CA SER A 117 -5.22 -3.57 -12.53
C SER A 117 -5.55 -5.02 -12.88
N ALA A 118 -5.92 -5.84 -11.87
CA ALA A 118 -6.27 -7.24 -12.08
C ALA A 118 -7.67 -7.44 -12.67
N THR A 119 -8.57 -6.45 -12.49
CA THR A 119 -9.96 -6.51 -12.96
C THR A 119 -10.22 -5.62 -14.17
N TYR A 120 -9.22 -4.83 -14.61
CA TYR A 120 -9.38 -3.97 -15.78
C TYR A 120 -9.59 -4.79 -17.05
N PRO A 121 -10.59 -4.47 -17.88
CA PRO A 121 -10.86 -5.21 -19.11
C PRO A 121 -9.68 -5.13 -20.08
N ALA A 122 -9.51 -6.15 -20.90
CA ALA A 122 -8.45 -6.17 -21.92
C ALA A 122 -8.65 -5.00 -22.90
N VAL A 123 -7.60 -4.20 -23.08
CA VAL A 123 -7.57 -3.06 -24.01
C VAL A 123 -7.39 -3.57 -25.43
N LYS A 124 -8.30 -3.21 -26.34
CA LYS A 124 -8.35 -3.74 -27.71
C LYS A 124 -8.00 -2.72 -28.77
N ASN A 125 -8.07 -1.44 -28.48
CA ASN A 125 -7.86 -0.36 -29.44
C ASN A 125 -7.19 0.87 -28.78
N LEU A 126 -6.83 1.85 -29.60
CA LEU A 126 -6.13 3.06 -29.13
C LEU A 126 -6.99 3.98 -28.25
N GLU A 127 -8.31 4.00 -28.42
CA GLU A 127 -9.22 4.79 -27.59
C GLU A 127 -9.29 4.21 -26.17
N GLU A 128 -9.49 2.90 -26.06
CA GLU A 128 -9.46 2.18 -24.80
C GLU A 128 -8.08 2.30 -24.13
N ASN A 129 -7.00 2.31 -24.93
CA ASN A 129 -5.65 2.55 -24.41
C ASN A 129 -5.51 3.95 -23.81
N ALA A 130 -6.05 4.99 -24.44
CA ALA A 130 -6.00 6.35 -23.89
C ALA A 130 -6.72 6.42 -22.52
N ALA A 131 -7.88 5.79 -22.39
CA ALA A 131 -8.62 5.69 -21.14
C ALA A 131 -7.83 4.91 -20.06
N PHE A 132 -7.25 3.77 -20.44
CA PHE A 132 -6.39 2.98 -19.55
C PHE A 132 -5.17 3.77 -19.07
N ALA A 133 -4.48 4.47 -19.98
CA ALA A 133 -3.28 5.25 -19.67
C ALA A 133 -3.60 6.39 -18.69
N THR A 134 -4.70 7.11 -18.88
CA THR A 134 -5.14 8.19 -17.96
C THR A 134 -5.42 7.65 -16.55
N GLN A 135 -6.07 6.51 -16.43
CA GLN A 135 -6.32 5.91 -15.12
C GLN A 135 -5.04 5.36 -14.49
N LEU A 136 -4.15 4.77 -15.28
CA LEU A 136 -2.85 4.30 -14.82
C LEU A 136 -1.99 5.47 -14.31
N GLU A 137 -1.99 6.61 -15.01
CA GLU A 137 -1.30 7.83 -14.56
C GLU A 137 -1.83 8.30 -13.19
N THR A 138 -3.14 8.32 -13.00
CA THR A 138 -3.75 8.65 -11.71
C THR A 138 -3.26 7.71 -10.60
N LEU A 139 -3.21 6.40 -10.86
CA LEU A 139 -2.69 5.46 -9.87
C LEU A 139 -1.21 5.67 -9.56
N VAL A 140 -0.40 5.99 -10.56
CA VAL A 140 1.04 6.30 -10.36
C VAL A 140 1.19 7.55 -9.48
N GLN A 141 0.38 8.58 -9.69
CA GLN A 141 0.38 9.79 -8.85
C GLN A 141 -0.05 9.49 -7.41
N ASP A 142 -1.05 8.65 -7.21
CA ASP A 142 -1.49 8.21 -5.88
C ASP A 142 -0.33 7.57 -5.06
N HIS A 143 0.61 6.90 -5.76
CA HIS A 143 1.79 6.27 -5.17
C HIS A 143 3.03 7.15 -5.07
N ALA A 144 3.00 8.39 -5.57
CA ALA A 144 4.17 9.27 -5.62
C ALA A 144 4.81 9.52 -4.24
N ASN A 145 4.01 9.47 -3.17
CA ASN A 145 4.45 9.70 -1.81
C ASN A 145 4.68 8.42 -0.97
N ASP A 146 4.63 7.24 -1.57
CA ASP A 146 4.76 5.98 -0.83
C ASP A 146 6.14 5.81 -0.20
N ILE A 147 7.22 6.11 -0.96
CA ILE A 147 8.60 6.01 -0.45
C ILE A 147 8.84 6.95 0.73
N PRO A 148 8.58 8.28 0.64
CA PRO A 148 8.74 9.17 1.78
C PRO A 148 7.75 8.83 2.93
N THR A 149 6.61 8.25 2.65
CA THR A 149 5.66 7.80 3.67
C THR A 149 6.21 6.60 4.44
N MET A 150 6.72 5.59 3.76
CA MET A 150 7.33 4.42 4.41
C MET A 150 8.60 4.76 5.18
N ALA A 151 9.38 5.76 4.73
CA ALA A 151 10.58 6.20 5.42
C ALA A 151 10.31 6.88 6.78
N LYS A 152 9.06 7.19 7.11
CA LYS A 152 8.63 7.75 8.42
C LYS A 152 8.31 6.67 9.45
N GLY A 153 8.20 5.44 9.03
CA GLY A 153 7.88 4.26 9.86
C GLY A 153 9.10 3.46 10.18
#